data_fb7ce154f9937b1ff57c42072483ef9f
#
_entry.id   fb7ce154f9937b1ff57c42072483ef9f
#
_cell.length_a   1.000
_cell.length_b   1.000
_cell.length_c   1.000
_cell.angle_alpha   90.00
_cell.angle_beta   90.00
_cell.angle_gamma   90.00
#
_symmetry.space_group_name_H-M   'P 1'
#
loop_
_entity.id
_entity.type
_entity.pdbx_description
1 polymer ?
#
loop_
_entity_poly.entity_id
_entity_poly.type
_entity_poly.pdbx_seq_one_letter_code
_entity_poly.pdbx_strand_id
1 'polypeptide(L)'
;MRKLASLTLVVLLGLSVGALAANLTITQKGRMFLSESITIKKGEPLTFLNDDSVPHNILSTSKGNEFNLGSQPSGASTDVTFKEAGDVLVICAIHPRMKMVVKVTE
;
A
#
# COMPACT_ATOMS: atom_id res chain seq x y z
N MET A 1 46.84 23.70 -39.20
CA MET A 1 45.58 23.97 -38.51
C MET A 1 45.09 22.67 -37.86
N ARG A 2 45.18 22.62 -36.56
CA ARG A 2 44.68 21.47 -35.82
C ARG A 2 43.23 21.71 -35.46
N LYS A 3 42.36 20.93 -36.02
CA LYS A 3 40.97 20.88 -35.54
C LYS A 3 40.98 20.13 -34.21
N LEU A 4 40.74 20.81 -33.13
CA LEU A 4 40.45 20.21 -31.87
C LEU A 4 39.08 19.58 -31.96
N ALA A 5 39.04 18.27 -32.07
CA ALA A 5 37.78 17.53 -31.86
C ALA A 5 37.41 17.69 -30.40
N SER A 6 36.43 18.53 -30.15
CA SER A 6 35.80 18.55 -28.83
C SER A 6 35.11 17.21 -28.63
N LEU A 7 35.72 16.37 -27.86
CA LEU A 7 35.05 15.17 -27.36
C LEU A 7 34.03 15.66 -26.33
N THR A 8 32.81 15.87 -26.77
CA THR A 8 31.72 16.14 -25.85
C THR A 8 31.45 14.83 -25.14
N LEU A 9 31.99 14.68 -23.94
CA LEU A 9 31.62 13.58 -23.07
C LEU A 9 30.18 13.79 -22.66
N VAL A 10 29.26 13.17 -23.38
CA VAL A 10 27.88 13.07 -22.91
C VAL A 10 27.90 12.07 -21.78
N VAL A 11 28.05 12.57 -20.57
CA VAL A 11 27.74 11.78 -19.38
C VAL A 11 26.25 11.61 -19.39
N LEU A 12 25.79 10.51 -19.97
CA LEU A 12 24.49 9.96 -19.66
C LEU A 12 24.57 9.59 -18.15
N LEU A 13 24.23 10.56 -17.30
CA LEU A 13 23.75 10.25 -16.00
C LEU A 13 22.52 9.39 -16.21
N GLY A 14 22.72 8.08 -16.19
CA GLY A 14 21.63 7.18 -16.00
C GLY A 14 20.96 7.58 -14.70
N LEU A 15 19.91 8.38 -14.79
CA LEU A 15 18.93 8.47 -13.77
C LEU A 15 18.41 7.06 -13.58
N SER A 16 19.05 6.30 -12.68
CA SER A 16 18.37 5.19 -12.08
C SER A 16 17.22 5.86 -11.31
N VAL A 17 16.09 6.01 -12.00
CA VAL A 17 14.84 6.23 -11.33
C VAL A 17 14.65 4.98 -10.50
N GLY A 18 15.13 5.03 -9.24
CA GLY A 18 14.73 4.03 -8.27
C GLY A 18 13.21 4.01 -8.38
N ALA A 19 12.65 2.88 -8.81
CA ALA A 19 11.23 2.74 -8.89
C ALA A 19 10.69 3.15 -7.52
N LEU A 20 10.14 4.36 -7.43
CA LEU A 20 9.28 4.73 -6.34
C LEU A 20 8.14 3.75 -6.46
N ALA A 21 8.19 2.68 -5.65
CA ALA A 21 7.07 1.79 -5.50
C ALA A 21 5.91 2.67 -5.06
N ALA A 22 5.01 2.98 -5.98
CA ALA A 22 3.77 3.62 -5.63
C ALA A 22 3.10 2.72 -4.60
N ASN A 23 2.72 3.27 -3.45
CA ASN A 23 1.98 2.53 -2.45
C ASN A 23 0.75 1.91 -3.10
N LEU A 24 0.57 0.62 -2.91
CA LEU A 24 -0.66 -0.03 -3.30
C LEU A 24 -1.78 0.52 -2.43
N THR A 25 -2.93 0.77 -3.05
CA THR A 25 -4.10 1.31 -2.38
C THR A 25 -5.24 0.31 -2.41
N ILE A 26 -5.81 0.04 -1.24
CA ILE A 26 -7.07 -0.68 -1.09
C ILE A 26 -8.16 0.35 -0.89
N THR A 27 -9.07 0.40 -1.83
CA THR A 27 -10.23 1.29 -1.76
C THR A 27 -11.41 0.59 -1.10
N GLN A 28 -12.08 1.31 -0.21
CA GLN A 28 -13.31 0.85 0.43
C GLN A 28 -14.47 1.63 -0.18
N LYS A 29 -15.43 0.93 -0.73
CA LYS A 29 -16.62 1.51 -1.35
C LYS A 29 -17.78 0.51 -1.31
N GLY A 30 -19.00 1.02 -1.10
CA GLY A 30 -20.18 0.17 -0.98
C GLY A 30 -20.11 -0.77 0.21
N ARG A 31 -19.44 -0.38 1.29
CA ARG A 31 -19.18 -1.21 2.48
C ARG A 31 -18.45 -2.50 2.14
N MET A 32 -17.50 -2.40 1.22
CA MET A 32 -16.65 -3.50 0.76
C MET A 32 -15.21 -3.02 0.59
N PHE A 33 -14.25 -3.91 0.76
CA PHE A 33 -12.93 -3.72 0.16
C PHE A 33 -13.04 -4.07 -1.32
N LEU A 34 -12.53 -3.22 -2.21
CA LEU A 34 -12.62 -3.49 -3.66
C LEU A 34 -11.68 -4.59 -4.14
N SER A 35 -10.83 -5.10 -3.26
CA SER A 35 -9.97 -6.25 -3.52
C SER A 35 -10.24 -7.33 -2.49
N GLU A 36 -10.39 -8.58 -2.92
CA GLU A 36 -10.56 -9.73 -2.01
C GLU A 36 -9.22 -10.15 -1.39
N SER A 37 -8.14 -9.96 -2.13
CA SER A 37 -6.79 -10.23 -1.66
C SER A 37 -5.76 -9.38 -2.42
N ILE A 38 -4.61 -9.19 -1.77
CA ILE A 38 -3.45 -8.52 -2.36
C ILE A 38 -2.20 -9.19 -1.82
N THR A 39 -1.14 -9.20 -2.62
CA THR A 39 0.17 -9.67 -2.21
C THR A 39 1.13 -8.48 -2.11
N ILE A 40 1.79 -8.34 -0.98
CA ILE A 40 2.78 -7.30 -0.74
C ILE A 40 4.02 -7.89 -0.08
N LYS A 41 5.12 -7.17 -0.12
CA LYS A 41 6.33 -7.51 0.64
C LYS A 41 6.24 -6.98 2.07
N LYS A 42 6.81 -7.73 2.98
CA LYS A 42 7.06 -7.27 4.35
C LYS A 42 7.79 -5.91 4.33
N GLY A 43 7.28 -4.96 5.10
CA GLY A 43 7.84 -3.61 5.19
C GLY A 43 7.35 -2.63 4.13
N GLU A 44 6.64 -3.07 3.10
CA GLU A 44 6.00 -2.18 2.13
C GLU A 44 4.69 -1.62 2.70
N PRO A 45 4.46 -0.31 2.63
CA PRO A 45 3.21 0.27 3.10
C PRO A 45 2.06 -0.09 2.15
N LEU A 46 0.90 -0.36 2.75
CA LEU A 46 -0.37 -0.53 2.06
C LEU A 46 -1.30 0.58 2.52
N THR A 47 -1.86 1.33 1.56
CA THR A 47 -2.77 2.43 1.85
C THR A 47 -4.21 1.95 1.83
N PHE A 48 -4.97 2.25 2.88
CA PHE A 48 -6.41 2.04 2.93
C PHE A 48 -7.13 3.38 2.75
N LEU A 49 -7.89 3.50 1.67
CA LEU A 49 -8.67 4.69 1.34
C LEU A 49 -10.16 4.42 1.60
N ASN A 50 -10.79 5.26 2.41
CA ASN A 50 -12.24 5.23 2.57
C ASN A 50 -12.92 6.14 1.53
N ASP A 51 -13.39 5.53 0.45
CA ASP A 51 -14.14 6.21 -0.62
C ASP A 51 -15.66 5.99 -0.47
N ASP A 52 -16.09 5.65 0.74
CA ASP A 52 -17.49 5.55 1.10
C ASP A 52 -18.00 6.85 1.76
N SER A 53 -19.31 6.98 1.83
CA SER A 53 -19.99 8.06 2.56
C SER A 53 -20.13 7.78 4.06
N VAL A 54 -19.73 6.59 4.51
CA VAL A 54 -19.81 6.13 5.90
C VAL A 54 -18.44 5.87 6.47
N PRO A 55 -18.23 6.00 7.79
CA PRO A 55 -16.95 5.65 8.39
C PRO A 55 -16.72 4.14 8.37
N HIS A 56 -15.45 3.76 8.39
CA HIS A 56 -15.00 2.39 8.54
C HIS A 56 -14.02 2.27 9.70
N ASN A 57 -13.82 1.06 10.22
CA ASN A 57 -12.82 0.78 11.25
C ASN A 57 -12.04 -0.48 10.85
N ILE A 58 -10.94 -0.27 10.18
CA ILE A 58 -10.10 -1.34 9.66
C ILE A 58 -9.20 -1.86 10.76
N LEU A 59 -9.18 -3.17 10.91
CA LEU A 59 -8.33 -3.82 11.90
C LEU A 59 -7.87 -5.20 11.44
N SER A 60 -6.85 -5.70 12.09
CA SER A 60 -6.37 -7.07 11.98
C SER A 60 -6.09 -7.63 13.37
N THR A 61 -6.49 -8.87 13.61
CA THR A 61 -6.12 -9.66 14.78
C THR A 61 -5.14 -10.77 14.45
N SER A 62 -4.63 -10.81 13.21
CA SER A 62 -3.68 -11.82 12.76
C SER A 62 -2.35 -11.66 13.50
N LYS A 63 -1.87 -12.77 14.07
CA LYS A 63 -0.65 -12.78 14.87
C LYS A 63 0.54 -12.21 14.12
N GLY A 64 1.24 -11.27 14.76
CA GLY A 64 2.41 -10.59 14.20
C GLY A 64 2.06 -9.34 13.38
N ASN A 65 0.81 -9.19 12.97
CA ASN A 65 0.33 -8.06 12.18
C ASN A 65 -0.98 -7.50 12.75
N GLU A 66 -1.07 -7.42 14.07
CA GLU A 66 -2.23 -6.84 14.75
C GLU A 66 -2.22 -5.32 14.59
N PHE A 67 -3.35 -4.76 14.21
CA PHE A 67 -3.54 -3.31 14.20
C PHE A 67 -5.02 -2.97 14.29
N ASN A 68 -5.30 -1.75 14.72
CA ASN A 68 -6.62 -1.15 14.70
C ASN A 68 -6.46 0.33 14.36
N LEU A 69 -6.99 0.75 13.22
CA LEU A 69 -6.86 2.12 12.75
C LEU A 69 -7.85 3.09 13.42
N GLY A 70 -8.76 2.56 14.25
CA GLY A 70 -9.84 3.36 14.79
C GLY A 70 -10.84 3.77 13.73
N SER A 71 -11.65 4.76 14.02
CA SER A 71 -12.64 5.26 13.06
C SER A 71 -11.94 6.01 11.92
N GLN A 72 -12.17 5.54 10.70
CA GLN A 72 -11.67 6.17 9.48
C GLN A 72 -12.84 6.88 8.78
N PRO A 73 -12.89 8.22 8.83
CA PRO A 73 -13.98 8.97 8.21
C PRO A 73 -13.94 8.89 6.67
N SER A 74 -15.06 9.23 6.04
CA SER A 74 -15.15 9.33 4.59
C SER A 74 -14.03 10.21 4.01
N GLY A 75 -13.36 9.73 2.98
CA GLY A 75 -12.26 10.42 2.31
C GLY A 75 -10.89 10.25 2.99
N ALA A 76 -10.83 9.66 4.18
CA ALA A 76 -9.55 9.46 4.87
C ALA A 76 -8.73 8.35 4.23
N SER A 77 -7.42 8.52 4.30
CA SER A 77 -6.42 7.58 3.78
C SER A 77 -5.42 7.27 4.89
N THR A 78 -5.12 6.00 5.10
CA THR A 78 -4.22 5.55 6.18
C THR A 78 -3.28 4.48 5.67
N ASP A 79 -2.00 4.60 5.97
CA ASP A 79 -0.98 3.63 5.59
C ASP A 79 -0.76 2.62 6.72
N VAL A 80 -0.64 1.34 6.34
CA VAL A 80 -0.29 0.25 7.25
C VAL A 80 0.93 -0.46 6.71
N THR A 81 1.91 -0.70 7.56
CA THR A 81 3.09 -1.51 7.24
C THR A 81 2.98 -2.85 7.95
N PHE A 82 3.09 -3.93 7.19
CA PHE A 82 3.04 -5.29 7.72
C PHE A 82 4.44 -5.76 8.09
N LYS A 83 4.58 -6.35 9.27
CA LYS A 83 5.87 -6.64 9.90
C LYS A 83 6.32 -8.08 9.74
N GLU A 84 5.39 -9.00 9.52
CA GLU A 84 5.65 -10.43 9.40
C GLU A 84 5.03 -11.01 8.14
N ALA A 85 5.75 -11.93 7.50
CA ALA A 85 5.23 -12.69 6.38
C ALA A 85 4.11 -13.63 6.82
N GLY A 86 3.15 -13.85 5.95
CA GLY A 86 2.00 -14.70 6.18
C GLY A 86 0.71 -14.08 5.66
N ASP A 87 -0.38 -14.80 5.83
CA ASP A 87 -1.71 -14.32 5.45
C ASP A 87 -2.30 -13.50 6.60
N VAL A 88 -2.73 -12.29 6.29
CA VAL A 88 -3.32 -11.36 7.25
C VAL A 88 -4.78 -11.13 6.88
N LEU A 89 -5.69 -11.49 7.78
CA LEU A 89 -7.10 -11.18 7.62
C LEU A 89 -7.36 -9.74 8.08
N VAL A 90 -7.80 -8.90 7.16
CA VAL A 90 -8.18 -7.52 7.43
C VAL A 90 -9.69 -7.40 7.37
N ILE A 91 -10.27 -6.80 8.38
CA ILE A 91 -11.71 -6.66 8.54
C ILE A 91 -12.10 -5.23 8.88
N CYS A 92 -13.39 -4.92 8.76
CA CYS A 92 -13.98 -3.72 9.34
C CYS A 92 -14.81 -4.11 10.56
N ALA A 93 -14.56 -3.47 11.71
CA ALA A 93 -15.23 -3.81 12.97
C ALA A 93 -16.74 -3.53 12.96
N ILE A 94 -17.19 -2.60 12.13
CA ILE A 94 -18.60 -2.14 12.07
C ILE A 94 -19.38 -2.69 10.87
N HIS A 95 -18.70 -3.35 9.94
CA HIS A 95 -19.31 -3.98 8.76
C HIS A 95 -18.77 -5.40 8.61
N PRO A 96 -19.41 -6.42 9.22
CA PRO A 96 -18.85 -7.78 9.29
C PRO A 96 -18.57 -8.46 7.94
N ARG A 97 -19.19 -8.00 6.87
CA ARG A 97 -18.93 -8.53 5.52
C ARG A 97 -17.68 -7.94 4.86
N MET A 98 -17.15 -6.84 5.40
CA MET A 98 -15.90 -6.25 4.90
C MET A 98 -14.73 -7.06 5.43
N LYS A 99 -14.15 -7.87 4.56
CA LYS A 99 -12.95 -8.65 4.85
C LYS A 99 -12.14 -8.86 3.60
N MET A 100 -10.83 -8.91 3.76
CA MET A 100 -9.88 -9.25 2.72
C MET A 100 -8.66 -9.94 3.31
N VAL A 101 -7.88 -10.59 2.47
CA VAL A 101 -6.61 -11.20 2.86
C VAL A 101 -5.46 -10.43 2.26
N VAL A 102 -4.52 -10.02 3.09
CA VAL A 102 -3.23 -9.48 2.66
C VAL A 102 -2.19 -10.57 2.78
N LYS A 103 -1.62 -11.00 1.66
CA LYS A 103 -0.54 -11.98 1.62
C LYS A 103 0.77 -11.24 1.71
N VAL A 104 1.44 -11.36 2.84
CA VAL A 104 2.72 -10.70 3.09
C VAL A 104 3.85 -11.68 2.79
N THR A 105 4.71 -11.33 1.84
CA THR A 105 5.91 -12.11 1.50
C THR A 105 7.15 -11.58 2.20
N GLU A 106 8.19 -12.39 2.22
CA GLU A 106 9.51 -11.99 2.73
C GLU A 106 10.13 -10.82 1.94
#